data_c77a98aed661002c9b21f447a1ef3b2f
#
_entry.id   c77a98aed661002c9b21f447a1ef3b2f
#
_cell.length_a   1.000
_cell.length_b   1.000
_cell.length_c   1.000
_cell.angle_alpha   90.00
_cell.angle_beta   90.00
_cell.angle_gamma   90.00
#
_symmetry.space_group_name_H-M   'P 1'
#
loop_
_entity.id
_entity.type
_entity.pdbx_description
1 polymer ?
#
loop_
_entity_poly.entity_id
_entity_poly.type
_entity_poly.pdbx_seq_one_letter_code
_entity_poly.pdbx_strand_id
1 'polypeptide(L)'
;MLVILLGAPGAGKGTQAEYIADRYKLTHVSTGDILRASIKKGTELGKKAKEYLDRGDLVPDEVVVKIVEERLKEPDCQTGALLDGFPRTVEQADTLDQVLADMGSDVDAVLYIDVSEEELISRLTGRRICRDCGATYHLKFNPPQVRNVCDQCGGELYQREDDSMETVKQRIKVYREQTEPLIDKYRKKELLYPVDGDKEIEQVFKQIEEILDQKSPNSGG
;
A
#
# COMPACT_ATOMS: atom_id res chain seq x y z
N MET A 1 6.21 -1.62 -16.33
CA MET A 1 5.76 -2.69 -15.41
C MET A 1 4.77 -2.11 -14.42
N LEU A 2 3.61 -2.73 -14.22
CA LEU A 2 2.61 -2.33 -13.22
C LEU A 2 2.48 -3.42 -12.15
N VAL A 3 2.80 -3.07 -10.91
CA VAL A 3 2.78 -3.99 -9.78
C VAL A 3 1.75 -3.55 -8.75
N ILE A 4 1.01 -4.50 -8.19
CA ILE A 4 0.05 -4.26 -7.10
C ILE A 4 0.60 -4.88 -5.81
N LEU A 5 0.58 -4.12 -4.71
CA LEU A 5 0.81 -4.62 -3.36
C LEU A 5 -0.53 -4.94 -2.69
N LEU A 6 -0.79 -6.22 -2.48
CA LEU A 6 -1.94 -6.73 -1.76
C LEU A 6 -1.52 -7.24 -0.36
N GLY A 7 -2.38 -7.10 0.61
CA GLY A 7 -2.15 -7.55 1.98
C GLY A 7 -2.91 -6.71 3.00
N ALA A 8 -3.11 -7.26 4.19
CA ALA A 8 -3.86 -6.63 5.26
C ALA A 8 -3.26 -5.28 5.72
N PRO A 9 -4.04 -4.40 6.36
CA PRO A 9 -3.48 -3.26 7.07
C PRO A 9 -2.39 -3.74 8.06
N GLY A 10 -1.21 -3.10 8.04
CA GLY A 10 -0.09 -3.53 8.89
C GLY A 10 0.85 -4.58 8.28
N ALA A 11 0.55 -5.14 7.11
CA ALA A 11 1.38 -6.16 6.46
C ALA A 11 2.78 -5.66 6.00
N GLY A 12 3.07 -4.37 6.08
CA GLY A 12 4.37 -3.83 5.68
C GLY A 12 4.43 -3.34 4.23
N LYS A 13 3.30 -3.25 3.53
CA LYS A 13 3.22 -2.82 2.12
C LYS A 13 3.99 -1.53 1.84
N GLY A 14 3.76 -0.47 2.62
CA GLY A 14 4.43 0.81 2.42
C GLY A 14 5.95 0.73 2.57
N THR A 15 6.45 -0.06 3.52
CA THR A 15 7.88 -0.30 3.70
C THR A 15 8.47 -0.99 2.48
N GLN A 16 7.83 -2.05 1.99
CA GLN A 16 8.29 -2.77 0.80
C GLN A 16 8.14 -1.92 -0.46
N ALA A 17 7.10 -1.07 -0.52
CA ALA A 17 6.90 -0.16 -1.65
C ALA A 17 8.06 0.80 -1.87
N GLU A 18 8.67 1.32 -0.81
CA GLU A 18 9.85 2.19 -0.90
C GLU A 18 11.03 1.45 -1.53
N TYR A 19 11.33 0.22 -1.08
CA TYR A 19 12.40 -0.62 -1.66
C TYR A 19 12.13 -0.99 -3.11
N ILE A 20 10.88 -1.41 -3.44
CA ILE A 20 10.49 -1.79 -4.80
C ILE A 20 10.59 -0.59 -5.74
N ALA A 21 10.03 0.55 -5.34
CA ALA A 21 10.04 1.77 -6.13
C ALA A 21 11.47 2.23 -6.46
N ASP A 22 12.37 2.17 -5.48
CA ASP A 22 13.77 2.53 -5.71
C ASP A 22 14.51 1.52 -6.60
N ARG A 23 14.36 0.23 -6.34
CA ARG A 23 15.06 -0.84 -7.06
C ARG A 23 14.64 -0.97 -8.52
N TYR A 24 13.32 -0.90 -8.79
CA TYR A 24 12.73 -1.09 -10.11
C TYR A 24 12.35 0.20 -10.83
N LYS A 25 12.62 1.36 -10.21
CA LYS A 25 12.30 2.70 -10.73
C LYS A 25 10.82 2.85 -11.09
N LEU A 26 9.96 2.29 -10.23
CA LEU A 26 8.51 2.40 -10.37
C LEU A 26 7.99 3.61 -9.61
N THR A 27 6.99 4.27 -10.17
CA THR A 27 6.29 5.33 -9.44
C THR A 27 5.39 4.73 -8.36
N HIS A 28 5.66 5.05 -7.09
CA HIS A 28 4.82 4.61 -5.97
C HIS A 28 3.52 5.40 -5.93
N VAL A 29 2.40 4.72 -6.13
CA VAL A 29 1.05 5.26 -6.08
C VAL A 29 0.33 4.70 -4.86
N SER A 30 0.36 5.45 -3.76
CA SER A 30 -0.30 5.09 -2.50
C SER A 30 -1.62 5.86 -2.36
N THR A 31 -2.75 5.17 -2.49
CA THR A 31 -4.07 5.79 -2.31
C THR A 31 -4.27 6.32 -0.90
N GLY A 32 -3.73 5.63 0.10
CA GLY A 32 -3.78 6.08 1.48
C GLY A 32 -3.04 7.41 1.68
N ASP A 33 -1.90 7.60 1.05
CA ASP A 33 -1.12 8.83 1.20
C ASP A 33 -1.73 9.99 0.43
N ILE A 34 -2.30 9.73 -0.76
CA ILE A 34 -3.05 10.74 -1.53
C ILE A 34 -4.25 11.25 -0.71
N LEU A 35 -5.03 10.35 -0.12
CA LEU A 35 -6.17 10.73 0.72
C LEU A 35 -5.73 11.50 1.97
N ARG A 36 -4.70 11.06 2.67
CA ARG A 36 -4.14 11.77 3.84
C ARG A 36 -3.57 13.15 3.48
N ALA A 37 -2.91 13.27 2.34
CA ALA A 37 -2.45 14.57 1.84
C ALA A 37 -3.63 15.51 1.56
N SER A 38 -4.74 14.99 1.00
CA SER A 38 -5.97 15.75 0.78
C SER A 38 -6.63 16.19 2.09
N ILE A 39 -6.60 15.35 3.12
CA ILE A 39 -7.06 15.69 4.48
C ILE A 39 -6.20 16.83 5.06
N LYS A 40 -4.87 16.69 5.00
CA LYS A 40 -3.92 17.72 5.51
C LYS A 40 -4.11 19.07 4.81
N LYS A 41 -4.45 19.06 3.51
CA LYS A 41 -4.75 20.27 2.72
C LYS A 41 -6.17 20.81 2.94
N GLY A 42 -7.05 20.11 3.64
CA GLY A 42 -8.43 20.52 3.91
C GLY A 42 -9.33 20.57 2.68
N THR A 43 -9.03 19.79 1.62
CA THR A 43 -9.84 19.76 0.40
C THR A 43 -11.21 19.10 0.67
N GLU A 44 -12.20 19.34 -0.20
CA GLU A 44 -13.51 18.69 -0.08
C GLU A 44 -13.40 17.15 -0.14
N LEU A 45 -12.51 16.63 -0.98
CA LEU A 45 -12.16 15.21 -1.01
C LEU A 45 -11.59 14.75 0.34
N GLY A 46 -10.66 15.52 0.90
CA GLY A 46 -10.03 15.21 2.18
C GLY A 46 -11.03 15.18 3.35
N LYS A 47 -11.94 16.13 3.40
CA LYS A 47 -13.01 16.16 4.43
C LYS A 47 -13.88 14.90 4.38
N LYS A 48 -14.33 14.52 3.17
CA LYS A 48 -15.12 13.29 2.98
C LYS A 48 -14.32 12.03 3.33
N ALA A 49 -13.08 11.93 2.84
CA ALA A 49 -12.23 10.77 3.09
C ALA A 49 -11.93 10.57 4.58
N LYS A 50 -11.79 11.68 5.36
CA LYS A 50 -11.51 11.61 6.80
C LYS A 50 -12.60 10.84 7.55
N GLU A 51 -13.88 11.03 7.22
CA GLU A 51 -15.00 10.35 7.89
C GLU A 51 -14.91 8.82 7.77
N TYR A 52 -14.46 8.32 6.60
CA TYR A 52 -14.27 6.88 6.39
C TYR A 52 -13.00 6.36 7.10
N LEU A 53 -11.88 7.06 6.94
CA LEU A 53 -10.61 6.64 7.52
C LEU A 53 -10.64 6.60 9.06
N ASP A 54 -11.30 7.57 9.70
CA ASP A 54 -11.44 7.62 11.16
C ASP A 54 -12.24 6.41 11.71
N ARG A 55 -13.18 5.88 10.93
CA ARG A 55 -13.92 4.66 11.27
C ARG A 55 -13.22 3.37 10.85
N GLY A 56 -12.16 3.45 10.06
CA GLY A 56 -11.47 2.31 9.49
C GLY A 56 -12.18 1.68 8.28
N ASP A 57 -13.12 2.40 7.67
CA ASP A 57 -13.88 2.00 6.50
C ASP A 57 -13.15 2.37 5.19
N LEU A 58 -13.59 1.80 4.04
CA LEU A 58 -13.10 2.20 2.74
C LEU A 58 -13.83 3.46 2.25
N VAL A 59 -13.07 4.35 1.60
CA VAL A 59 -13.65 5.47 0.85
C VAL A 59 -14.38 4.89 -0.37
N PRO A 60 -15.53 5.46 -0.80
CA PRO A 60 -16.30 4.93 -1.92
C PRO A 60 -15.47 4.67 -3.17
N ASP A 61 -15.73 3.55 -3.83
CA ASP A 61 -14.93 3.04 -4.95
C ASP A 61 -14.78 4.03 -6.10
N GLU A 62 -15.86 4.70 -6.48
CA GLU A 62 -15.88 5.72 -7.54
C GLU A 62 -14.85 6.85 -7.28
N VAL A 63 -14.70 7.23 -6.01
CA VAL A 63 -13.76 8.29 -5.61
C VAL A 63 -12.32 7.80 -5.72
N VAL A 64 -12.04 6.59 -5.22
CA VAL A 64 -10.69 6.04 -5.20
C VAL A 64 -10.23 5.67 -6.61
N VAL A 65 -11.10 5.06 -7.40
CA VAL A 65 -10.83 4.73 -8.81
C VAL A 65 -10.45 5.97 -9.60
N LYS A 66 -11.22 7.06 -9.48
CA LYS A 66 -10.93 8.31 -10.18
C LYS A 66 -9.57 8.90 -9.80
N ILE A 67 -9.20 8.86 -8.52
CA ILE A 67 -7.89 9.31 -8.04
C ILE A 67 -6.78 8.49 -8.69
N VAL A 68 -6.92 7.17 -8.74
CA VAL A 68 -5.91 6.27 -9.31
C VAL A 68 -5.82 6.45 -10.83
N GLU A 69 -6.95 6.55 -11.52
CA GLU A 69 -7.00 6.80 -12.96
C GLU A 69 -6.30 8.12 -13.33
N GLU A 70 -6.60 9.21 -12.63
CA GLU A 70 -5.93 10.49 -12.84
C GLU A 70 -4.42 10.39 -12.58
N ARG A 71 -4.02 9.68 -11.52
CA ARG A 71 -2.61 9.51 -11.15
C ARG A 71 -1.82 8.65 -12.15
N LEU A 72 -2.42 7.58 -12.68
CA LEU A 72 -1.79 6.72 -13.68
C LEU A 72 -1.56 7.42 -15.03
N LYS A 73 -2.30 8.48 -15.33
CA LYS A 73 -2.12 9.30 -16.55
C LYS A 73 -0.95 10.28 -16.45
N GLU A 74 -0.40 10.51 -15.24
CA GLU A 74 0.74 11.40 -15.06
C GLU A 74 2.00 10.83 -15.74
N PRO A 75 2.88 11.69 -16.29
CA PRO A 75 4.04 11.26 -17.08
C PRO A 75 5.00 10.32 -16.35
N ASP A 76 5.14 10.47 -15.04
CA ASP A 76 6.04 9.64 -14.23
C ASP A 76 5.53 8.19 -14.06
N CYS A 77 4.23 7.94 -14.22
CA CYS A 77 3.65 6.60 -14.21
C CYS A 77 3.83 5.84 -15.54
N GLN A 78 4.18 6.51 -16.62
CA GLN A 78 4.33 5.87 -17.94
C GLN A 78 5.49 4.87 -18.00
N THR A 79 6.52 5.05 -17.19
CA THR A 79 7.66 4.12 -17.09
C THR A 79 7.36 2.90 -16.22
N GLY A 80 6.28 2.94 -15.45
CA GLY A 80 5.79 1.88 -14.58
C GLY A 80 5.28 2.44 -13.26
N ALA A 81 4.39 1.69 -12.63
CA ALA A 81 3.77 2.07 -11.37
C ALA A 81 3.68 0.90 -10.38
N LEU A 82 3.73 1.24 -9.11
CA LEU A 82 3.51 0.36 -7.98
C LEU A 82 2.29 0.87 -7.21
N LEU A 83 1.18 0.12 -7.26
CA LEU A 83 -0.05 0.45 -6.58
C LEU A 83 -0.05 -0.07 -5.14
N ASP A 84 -0.12 0.81 -4.16
CA ASP A 84 -0.22 0.49 -2.74
C ASP A 84 -1.57 0.92 -2.18
N GLY A 85 -2.31 -0.07 -1.65
CA GLY A 85 -3.63 0.15 -1.08
C GLY A 85 -4.74 0.34 -2.12
N PHE A 86 -4.52 -0.09 -3.35
CA PHE A 86 -5.50 -0.18 -4.42
C PHE A 86 -5.12 -1.32 -5.37
N PRO A 87 -6.11 -2.11 -5.89
CA PRO A 87 -7.51 -2.10 -5.50
C PRO A 87 -7.75 -2.71 -4.10
N ARG A 88 -8.91 -2.37 -3.50
CA ARG A 88 -9.37 -2.94 -2.22
C ARG A 88 -10.70 -3.65 -2.30
N THR A 89 -11.40 -3.55 -3.42
CA THR A 89 -12.64 -4.28 -3.70
C THR A 89 -12.55 -4.95 -5.07
N VAL A 90 -13.41 -5.93 -5.33
CA VAL A 90 -13.48 -6.61 -6.63
C VAL A 90 -13.90 -5.62 -7.70
N GLU A 91 -14.83 -4.73 -7.39
CA GLU A 91 -15.32 -3.67 -8.27
C GLU A 91 -14.20 -2.69 -8.68
N GLN A 92 -13.35 -2.30 -7.71
CA GLN A 92 -12.16 -1.48 -8.01
C GLN A 92 -11.20 -2.22 -8.95
N ALA A 93 -10.99 -3.52 -8.74
CA ALA A 93 -10.10 -4.31 -9.59
C ALA A 93 -10.65 -4.48 -11.01
N ASP A 94 -11.97 -4.68 -11.17
CA ASP A 94 -12.61 -4.76 -12.48
C ASP A 94 -12.52 -3.41 -13.23
N THR A 95 -12.70 -2.31 -12.53
CA THR A 95 -12.55 -0.97 -13.12
C THR A 95 -11.08 -0.67 -13.46
N LEU A 96 -10.13 -1.09 -12.63
CA LEU A 96 -8.70 -0.96 -12.93
C LEU A 96 -8.33 -1.72 -14.22
N ASP A 97 -8.83 -2.95 -14.39
CA ASP A 97 -8.61 -3.73 -15.60
C ASP A 97 -9.07 -2.96 -16.86
N GLN A 98 -10.23 -2.28 -16.80
CA GLN A 98 -10.75 -1.46 -17.92
C GLN A 98 -9.87 -0.23 -18.18
N VAL A 99 -9.52 0.50 -17.14
CA VAL A 99 -8.64 1.69 -17.24
C VAL A 99 -7.30 1.31 -17.86
N LEU A 100 -6.71 0.19 -17.45
CA LEU A 100 -5.43 -0.26 -17.98
C LEU A 100 -5.56 -0.71 -19.45
N ALA A 101 -6.64 -1.41 -19.80
CA ALA A 101 -6.89 -1.80 -21.19
C ALA A 101 -7.02 -0.57 -22.12
N ASP A 102 -7.70 0.49 -21.67
CA ASP A 102 -7.82 1.75 -22.41
C ASP A 102 -6.46 2.46 -22.58
N MET A 103 -5.54 2.22 -21.64
CA MET A 103 -4.15 2.73 -21.70
C MET A 103 -3.19 1.81 -22.46
N GLY A 104 -3.66 0.65 -22.97
CA GLY A 104 -2.82 -0.36 -23.63
C GLY A 104 -1.82 -1.02 -22.66
N SER A 105 -2.19 -1.18 -21.40
CA SER A 105 -1.37 -1.74 -20.32
C SER A 105 -2.14 -2.82 -19.57
N ASP A 106 -1.42 -3.63 -18.81
CA ASP A 106 -1.97 -4.68 -17.95
C ASP A 106 -1.24 -4.73 -16.62
N VAL A 107 -1.79 -5.48 -15.64
CA VAL A 107 -1.10 -5.80 -14.39
C VAL A 107 -0.07 -6.89 -14.64
N ASP A 108 1.20 -6.63 -14.31
CA ASP A 108 2.31 -7.59 -14.46
C ASP A 108 2.44 -8.55 -13.28
N ALA A 109 2.21 -8.06 -12.06
CA ALA A 109 2.31 -8.86 -10.83
C ALA A 109 1.47 -8.28 -9.70
N VAL A 110 0.93 -9.17 -8.87
CA VAL A 110 0.28 -8.85 -7.59
C VAL A 110 1.05 -9.55 -6.48
N LEU A 111 1.77 -8.78 -5.70
CA LEU A 111 2.55 -9.24 -4.55
C LEU A 111 1.64 -9.29 -3.33
N TYR A 112 1.28 -10.48 -2.89
CA TYR A 112 0.46 -10.67 -1.70
C TYR A 112 1.34 -10.88 -0.48
N ILE A 113 1.48 -9.83 0.35
CA ILE A 113 2.22 -9.89 1.61
C ILE A 113 1.30 -10.47 2.68
N ASP A 114 1.52 -11.74 3.00
CA ASP A 114 0.75 -12.49 3.98
C ASP A 114 1.40 -12.38 5.37
N VAL A 115 0.61 -11.98 6.37
CA VAL A 115 1.05 -11.74 7.76
C VAL A 115 -0.01 -12.23 8.72
N SER A 116 0.40 -12.87 9.80
CA SER A 116 -0.48 -13.36 10.86
C SER A 116 -1.25 -12.21 11.54
N GLU A 117 -2.49 -12.47 11.96
CA GLU A 117 -3.35 -11.43 12.55
C GLU A 117 -2.75 -10.81 13.82
N GLU A 118 -2.13 -11.64 14.65
CA GLU A 118 -1.49 -11.19 15.89
C GLU A 118 -0.38 -10.18 15.60
N GLU A 119 0.41 -10.45 14.55
CA GLU A 119 1.48 -9.58 14.10
C GLU A 119 0.93 -8.28 13.48
N LEU A 120 -0.16 -8.34 12.69
CA LEU A 120 -0.82 -7.17 12.12
C LEU A 120 -1.25 -6.16 13.18
N ILE A 121 -1.88 -6.64 14.27
CA ILE A 121 -2.31 -5.79 15.39
C ILE A 121 -1.09 -5.14 16.06
N SER A 122 -0.05 -5.93 16.33
CA SER A 122 1.20 -5.45 16.93
C SER A 122 1.83 -4.35 16.07
N ARG A 123 1.94 -4.59 14.75
CA ARG A 123 2.54 -3.65 13.81
C ARG A 123 1.77 -2.34 13.69
N LEU A 124 0.43 -2.39 13.63
CA LEU A 124 -0.37 -1.18 13.49
C LEU A 124 -0.33 -0.31 14.76
N THR A 125 -0.52 -0.92 15.92
CA THR A 125 -0.53 -0.17 17.18
C THR A 125 0.84 0.40 17.57
N GLY A 126 1.92 -0.27 17.15
CA GLY A 126 3.29 0.17 17.36
C GLY A 126 3.83 1.15 16.31
N ARG A 127 3.09 1.40 15.21
CA ARG A 127 3.53 2.27 14.11
C ARG A 127 3.64 3.73 14.55
N ARG A 128 4.67 4.40 14.04
CA ARG A 128 4.89 5.84 14.18
C ARG A 128 5.24 6.43 12.81
N ILE A 129 4.76 7.64 12.55
CA ILE A 129 4.97 8.33 11.27
C ILE A 129 5.55 9.71 11.56
N CYS A 130 6.50 10.14 10.76
CA CYS A 130 7.01 11.51 10.83
C CYS A 130 5.99 12.50 10.25
N ARG A 131 5.72 13.59 10.98
CA ARG A 131 4.79 14.64 10.55
C ARG A 131 5.29 15.40 9.32
N ASP A 132 6.60 15.51 9.17
CA ASP A 132 7.24 16.35 8.15
C ASP A 132 7.52 15.56 6.87
N CYS A 133 8.30 14.46 6.96
CA CYS A 133 8.74 13.70 5.79
C CYS A 133 7.95 12.42 5.51
N GLY A 134 7.06 11.99 6.41
CA GLY A 134 6.25 10.78 6.22
C GLY A 134 6.97 9.47 6.53
N ALA A 135 8.26 9.50 6.92
CA ALA A 135 9.03 8.30 7.24
C ALA A 135 8.34 7.44 8.30
N THR A 136 8.36 6.13 8.08
CA THR A 136 7.66 5.15 8.92
C THR A 136 8.63 4.48 9.89
N TYR A 137 8.23 4.44 11.16
CA TYR A 137 8.94 3.77 12.26
C TYR A 137 8.01 2.79 12.98
N HIS A 138 8.61 1.92 13.76
CA HIS A 138 7.87 1.03 14.64
C HIS A 138 8.56 0.92 16.00
N LEU A 139 7.80 0.99 17.09
CA LEU A 139 8.36 1.01 18.46
C LEU A 139 9.24 -0.20 18.80
N LYS A 140 8.99 -1.37 18.14
CA LYS A 140 9.71 -2.63 18.38
C LYS A 140 10.60 -3.03 17.20
N PHE A 141 10.11 -2.97 15.96
CA PHE A 141 10.76 -3.56 14.78
C PHE A 141 11.69 -2.60 14.04
N ASN A 142 11.42 -1.29 14.10
CA ASN A 142 12.25 -0.24 13.51
C ASN A 142 12.15 1.02 14.38
N PRO A 143 12.71 1.00 15.61
CA PRO A 143 12.61 2.13 16.52
C PRO A 143 13.48 3.29 16.03
N PRO A 144 13.05 4.55 16.24
CA PRO A 144 13.91 5.70 15.99
C PRO A 144 15.08 5.72 17.00
N GLN A 145 16.21 6.29 16.61
CA GLN A 145 17.39 6.44 17.47
C GLN A 145 17.08 7.29 18.71
N VAL A 146 16.29 8.34 18.53
CA VAL A 146 15.77 9.19 19.61
C VAL A 146 14.25 9.08 19.65
N ARG A 147 13.72 8.76 20.83
CA ARG A 147 12.27 8.56 21.00
C ARG A 147 11.48 9.76 20.48
N ASN A 148 10.47 9.49 19.64
CA ASN A 148 9.58 10.47 19.01
C ASN A 148 10.25 11.48 18.06
N VAL A 149 11.50 11.24 17.65
CA VAL A 149 12.22 12.08 16.69
C VAL A 149 12.55 11.27 15.44
N CYS A 150 12.29 11.83 14.27
CA CYS A 150 12.60 11.23 12.99
C CYS A 150 14.11 11.25 12.71
N ASP A 151 14.70 10.08 12.42
CA ASP A 151 16.13 9.97 12.10
C ASP A 151 16.49 10.61 10.76
N GLN A 152 15.52 10.76 9.84
CA GLN A 152 15.76 11.32 8.50
C GLN A 152 15.73 12.85 8.48
N CYS A 153 14.80 13.49 9.21
CA CYS A 153 14.61 14.94 9.13
C CYS A 153 14.51 15.66 10.48
N GLY A 154 14.58 14.95 11.60
CA GLY A 154 14.44 15.52 12.94
C GLY A 154 13.00 15.88 13.34
N GLY A 155 12.02 15.65 12.49
CA GLY A 155 10.60 15.95 12.74
C GLY A 155 9.96 15.06 13.81
N GLU A 156 8.82 15.49 14.35
CA GLU A 156 8.08 14.77 15.37
C GLU A 156 7.44 13.48 14.81
N LEU A 157 7.57 12.38 15.57
CA LEU A 157 6.87 11.12 15.26
C LEU A 157 5.54 11.05 16.02
N TYR A 158 4.48 10.67 15.34
CA TYR A 158 3.14 10.51 15.91
C TYR A 158 2.51 9.17 15.53
N GLN A 159 1.51 8.73 16.27
CA GLN A 159 0.65 7.62 15.89
C GLN A 159 -0.52 8.15 15.06
N ARG A 160 -0.87 7.46 13.98
CA ARG A 160 -2.06 7.82 13.19
C ARG A 160 -3.34 7.62 14.02
N GLU A 161 -4.36 8.43 13.77
CA GLU A 161 -5.67 8.29 14.42
C GLU A 161 -6.32 6.94 14.11
N ASP A 162 -6.12 6.43 12.88
CA ASP A 162 -6.62 5.13 12.41
C ASP A 162 -5.79 3.92 12.87
N ASP A 163 -4.78 4.11 13.72
CA ASP A 163 -3.99 3.04 14.34
C ASP A 163 -4.35 2.80 15.83
N SER A 164 -5.52 3.29 16.27
CA SER A 164 -6.09 2.90 17.56
C SER A 164 -6.50 1.43 17.54
N MET A 165 -6.48 0.75 18.69
CA MET A 165 -6.84 -0.68 18.78
C MET A 165 -8.26 -0.96 18.22
N GLU A 166 -9.20 -0.05 18.45
CA GLU A 166 -10.57 -0.18 17.98
C GLU A 166 -10.65 -0.08 16.46
N THR A 167 -10.05 0.99 15.90
CA THR A 167 -10.01 1.20 14.44
C THR A 167 -9.22 0.10 13.72
N VAL A 168 -8.13 -0.39 14.32
CA VAL A 168 -7.33 -1.52 13.77
C VAL A 168 -8.20 -2.77 13.59
N LYS A 169 -9.01 -3.15 14.60
CA LYS A 169 -9.92 -4.29 14.49
C LYS A 169 -10.94 -4.11 13.37
N GLN A 170 -11.51 -2.92 13.26
CA GLN A 170 -12.43 -2.60 12.16
C GLN A 170 -11.74 -2.71 10.80
N ARG A 171 -10.55 -2.16 10.64
CA ARG A 171 -9.78 -2.24 9.40
C ARG A 171 -9.46 -3.68 8.98
N ILE A 172 -9.11 -4.55 9.92
CA ILE A 172 -8.88 -5.98 9.66
C ILE A 172 -10.17 -6.66 9.22
N LYS A 173 -11.30 -6.35 9.87
CA LYS A 173 -12.62 -6.86 9.49
C LYS A 173 -12.99 -6.44 8.06
N VAL A 174 -12.89 -5.15 7.76
CA VAL A 174 -13.19 -4.60 6.41
C VAL A 174 -12.26 -5.23 5.35
N TYR A 175 -10.97 -5.41 5.68
CA TYR A 175 -10.04 -6.09 4.79
C TYR A 175 -10.53 -7.52 4.45
N ARG A 176 -10.91 -8.31 5.45
CA ARG A 176 -11.39 -9.68 5.24
C ARG A 176 -12.66 -9.73 4.38
N GLU A 177 -13.59 -8.82 4.63
CA GLU A 177 -14.87 -8.81 3.95
C GLU A 177 -14.78 -8.29 2.51
N GLN A 178 -13.94 -7.28 2.25
CA GLN A 178 -13.94 -6.55 0.99
C GLN A 178 -12.69 -6.75 0.13
N THR A 179 -11.52 -6.92 0.76
CA THR A 179 -10.23 -6.95 0.06
C THR A 179 -9.68 -8.38 -0.13
N GLU A 180 -9.82 -9.23 0.85
CA GLU A 180 -9.35 -10.63 0.79
C GLU A 180 -9.88 -11.41 -0.42
N PRO A 181 -11.12 -11.19 -0.93
CA PRO A 181 -11.60 -11.81 -2.17
C PRO A 181 -10.75 -11.53 -3.41
N LEU A 182 -9.95 -10.47 -3.41
CA LEU A 182 -8.99 -10.18 -4.48
C LEU A 182 -7.90 -11.24 -4.61
N ILE A 183 -7.55 -11.93 -3.54
CA ILE A 183 -6.58 -13.03 -3.54
C ILE A 183 -7.02 -14.10 -4.54
N ASP A 184 -8.26 -14.54 -4.46
CA ASP A 184 -8.79 -15.55 -5.38
C ASP A 184 -8.96 -15.01 -6.81
N LYS A 185 -9.34 -13.73 -6.97
CA LYS A 185 -9.44 -13.09 -8.28
C LYS A 185 -8.07 -13.09 -8.98
N TYR A 186 -7.03 -12.63 -8.34
CA TYR A 186 -5.68 -12.55 -8.95
C TYR A 186 -4.99 -13.91 -9.03
N ARG A 187 -5.31 -14.85 -8.15
CA ARG A 187 -4.85 -16.25 -8.28
C ARG A 187 -5.42 -16.92 -9.54
N LYS A 188 -6.70 -16.71 -9.84
CA LYS A 188 -7.34 -17.22 -11.08
C LYS A 188 -6.78 -16.61 -12.35
N LYS A 189 -6.24 -15.37 -12.26
CA LYS A 189 -5.53 -14.71 -13.36
C LYS A 189 -4.05 -15.10 -13.47
N GLU A 190 -3.53 -15.96 -12.58
CA GLU A 190 -2.12 -16.35 -12.49
C GLU A 190 -1.16 -15.16 -12.27
N LEU A 191 -1.66 -14.08 -11.65
CA LEU A 191 -0.91 -12.86 -11.36
C LEU A 191 -0.50 -12.74 -9.89
N LEU A 192 -1.01 -13.63 -9.01
CA LEU A 192 -0.78 -13.55 -7.56
C LEU A 192 0.52 -14.26 -7.14
N TYR A 193 1.38 -13.54 -6.46
CA TYR A 193 2.63 -14.05 -5.91
C TYR A 193 2.63 -13.86 -4.38
N PRO A 194 2.49 -14.95 -3.60
CA PRO A 194 2.53 -14.86 -2.15
C PRO A 194 3.94 -14.58 -1.65
N VAL A 195 4.03 -13.69 -0.67
CA VAL A 195 5.26 -13.28 0.03
C VAL A 195 5.03 -13.46 1.52
N ASP A 196 5.91 -14.18 2.20
CA ASP A 196 5.88 -14.39 3.64
C ASP A 196 6.29 -13.10 4.37
N GLY A 197 5.28 -12.35 4.83
CA GLY A 197 5.46 -11.05 5.47
C GLY A 197 5.77 -11.12 6.97
N ASP A 198 5.78 -12.31 7.59
CA ASP A 198 6.17 -12.49 9.01
C ASP A 198 7.71 -12.45 9.19
N LYS A 199 8.46 -12.45 8.09
CA LYS A 199 9.92 -12.35 8.10
C LYS A 199 10.42 -10.91 8.31
N GLU A 200 11.74 -10.80 8.55
CA GLU A 200 12.42 -9.52 8.62
C GLU A 200 12.32 -8.75 7.28
N ILE A 201 12.31 -7.42 7.34
CA ILE A 201 12.06 -6.52 6.21
C ILE A 201 12.91 -6.88 4.98
N GLU A 202 14.20 -7.13 5.18
CA GLU A 202 15.14 -7.48 4.10
C GLU A 202 14.85 -8.85 3.48
N GLN A 203 14.41 -9.82 4.29
CA GLN A 203 14.04 -11.15 3.81
C GLN A 203 12.73 -11.13 3.00
N VAL A 204 11.77 -10.29 3.41
CA VAL A 204 10.56 -10.03 2.63
C VAL A 204 10.91 -9.41 1.29
N PHE A 205 11.77 -8.39 1.29
CA PHE A 205 12.21 -7.74 0.05
C PHE A 205 12.94 -8.70 -0.89
N LYS A 206 13.79 -9.58 -0.38
CA LYS A 206 14.47 -10.58 -1.19
C LYS A 206 13.52 -11.54 -1.91
N GLN A 207 12.45 -12.00 -1.25
CA GLN A 207 11.40 -12.79 -1.90
C GLN A 207 10.74 -11.99 -3.05
N ILE A 208 10.49 -10.69 -2.82
CA ILE A 208 9.92 -9.81 -3.83
C ILE A 208 10.86 -9.65 -5.02
N GLU A 209 12.17 -9.46 -4.79
CA GLU A 209 13.16 -9.39 -5.88
C GLU A 209 13.17 -10.68 -6.71
N GLU A 210 13.17 -11.86 -6.08
CA GLU A 210 13.12 -13.15 -6.78
C GLU A 210 11.89 -13.28 -7.72
N ILE A 211 10.76 -12.66 -7.35
CA ILE A 211 9.54 -12.64 -8.17
C ILE A 211 9.66 -11.61 -9.31
N LEU A 212 10.02 -10.37 -8.97
CA LEU A 212 10.01 -9.27 -9.94
C LEU A 212 11.15 -9.33 -10.95
N ASP A 213 12.30 -9.90 -10.60
CA ASP A 213 13.41 -10.10 -11.53
C ASP A 213 13.04 -11.05 -12.67
N GLN A 214 12.13 -12.00 -12.45
CA GLN A 214 11.59 -12.89 -13.49
C GLN A 214 10.60 -12.16 -14.43
N LYS A 215 10.03 -11.02 -14.00
CA LYS A 215 9.06 -10.22 -14.76
C LYS A 215 9.68 -9.01 -15.44
N SER A 216 10.89 -8.65 -15.05
CA SER A 216 11.59 -7.50 -15.63
C SER A 216 12.07 -7.83 -17.05
N PRO A 217 11.81 -6.96 -18.06
CA PRO A 217 12.22 -7.21 -19.45
C PRO A 217 13.74 -7.30 -19.66
N ASN A 218 14.55 -7.03 -18.64
CA ASN A 218 16.01 -7.11 -18.68
C ASN A 218 16.61 -8.44 -18.19
N SER A 219 15.83 -9.49 -17.95
CA SER A 219 16.31 -10.81 -17.49
C SER A 219 16.81 -11.72 -18.62
N GLY A 220 17.12 -11.19 -19.78
CA GLY A 220 17.61 -11.89 -20.95
C GLY A 220 18.75 -11.15 -21.63
N GLY A 221 19.94 -11.20 -21.05
CA GLY A 221 21.17 -10.73 -21.63
C GLY A 221 22.34 -11.61 -21.23
#